data_094fc97506a2d076b85218f34db28a73
#
_entry.id   094fc97506a2d076b85218f34db28a73
#
_cell.length_a   1.000
_cell.length_b   1.000
_cell.length_c   1.000
_cell.angle_alpha   90.00
_cell.angle_beta   90.00
_cell.angle_gamma   90.00
#
_symmetry.space_group_name_H-M   'P 1'
#
loop_
_entity.id
_entity.type
_entity.pdbx_description
1 polymer ?
#
loop_
_entity_poly.entity_id
_entity_poly.type
_entity_poly.pdbx_seq_one_letter_code
_entity_poly.pdbx_strand_id
1 'polypeptide(L)'
;MWSGHIPPKVKIFSWKLSQDVLPTRKNKHRRRLEEDNFCNFCGNGIEDSFHAVILCPQARALRQAMREHWALPDEKFFTYSGGDWLLLLLQHVSSEQRDLVRLLFWRAWSVRNNIVHNSGPISVVSSVHFLLSYQATLVDVQQNNVHDTKGKRPTCETSENSTQRSKTVMGKSKLHTWLPPRMGWAKINVDGAFVEQTGEAGVGILARDHSGSVCFSA
;
A
#
# COMPACT_ATOMS: atom_id res chain seq x y z
N MET A 1 -8.92 -12.73 6.30
CA MET A 1 -8.36 -11.56 5.57
C MET A 1 -7.59 -10.62 6.50
N TRP A 2 -8.10 -10.29 7.69
CA TRP A 2 -7.51 -9.29 8.60
C TRP A 2 -6.44 -9.83 9.54
N SER A 3 -6.37 -11.14 9.75
CA SER A 3 -5.31 -11.81 10.50
C SER A 3 -3.96 -11.77 9.75
N GLY A 4 -2.86 -11.97 10.46
CA GLY A 4 -1.50 -11.99 9.92
C GLY A 4 -0.65 -10.80 10.33
N HIS A 5 0.66 -10.94 10.14
CA HIS A 5 1.69 -10.01 10.61
C HIS A 5 2.13 -8.98 9.55
N ILE A 6 1.24 -8.67 8.61
CA ILE A 6 1.48 -7.68 7.56
C ILE A 6 0.87 -6.32 7.92
N PRO A 7 1.41 -5.22 7.39
CA PRO A 7 0.92 -3.87 7.66
C PRO A 7 -0.54 -3.64 7.24
N PRO A 8 -1.26 -2.72 7.90
CA PRO A 8 -2.66 -2.39 7.57
C PRO A 8 -2.88 -2.05 6.09
N LYS A 9 -1.94 -1.31 5.46
CA LYS A 9 -2.03 -0.97 4.03
C LYS A 9 -2.08 -2.20 3.11
N VAL A 10 -1.36 -3.28 3.46
CA VAL A 10 -1.36 -4.54 2.70
C VAL A 10 -2.65 -5.31 2.95
N LYS A 11 -3.18 -5.28 4.18
CA LYS A 11 -4.50 -5.86 4.52
C LYS A 11 -5.63 -5.19 3.74
N ILE A 12 -5.65 -3.85 3.72
CA ILE A 12 -6.63 -3.05 2.96
C ILE A 12 -6.51 -3.33 1.45
N PHE A 13 -5.28 -3.38 0.92
CA PHE A 13 -5.05 -3.77 -0.48
C PHE A 13 -5.62 -5.17 -0.76
N SER A 14 -5.32 -6.16 0.08
CA SER A 14 -5.79 -7.54 -0.10
C SER A 14 -7.31 -7.63 -0.07
N TRP A 15 -7.96 -6.84 0.80
CA TRP A 15 -9.41 -6.73 0.82
C TRP A 15 -9.96 -6.12 -0.47
N LYS A 16 -9.39 -5.00 -0.95
CA LYS A 16 -9.78 -4.39 -2.23
C LYS A 16 -9.58 -5.34 -3.40
N LEU A 17 -8.49 -6.13 -3.38
CA LEU A 17 -8.18 -7.14 -4.38
C LEU A 17 -9.26 -8.25 -4.40
N SER A 18 -9.67 -8.74 -3.22
CA SER A 18 -10.71 -9.79 -3.10
C SER A 18 -12.10 -9.32 -3.51
N GLN A 19 -12.38 -8.02 -3.43
CA GLN A 19 -13.66 -7.43 -3.83
C GLN A 19 -13.66 -6.94 -5.31
N ASP A 20 -12.57 -7.15 -6.04
CA ASP A 20 -12.35 -6.64 -7.41
C ASP A 20 -12.64 -5.13 -7.56
N VAL A 21 -12.30 -4.34 -6.51
CA VAL A 21 -12.52 -2.88 -6.50
C VAL A 21 -11.26 -2.06 -6.75
N LEU A 22 -10.13 -2.72 -7.07
CA LEU A 22 -8.91 -2.01 -7.47
C LEU A 22 -9.15 -1.20 -8.74
N PRO A 23 -8.50 -0.03 -8.90
CA PRO A 23 -8.63 0.81 -10.08
C PRO A 23 -7.83 0.25 -11.27
N THR A 24 -8.17 -0.98 -11.68
CA THR A 24 -7.67 -1.62 -12.90
C THR A 24 -8.26 -0.95 -14.14
N ARG A 25 -7.67 -1.14 -15.32
CA ARG A 25 -8.23 -0.59 -16.56
C ARG A 25 -9.62 -1.14 -16.84
N LYS A 26 -9.86 -2.44 -16.59
CA LYS A 26 -11.19 -3.04 -16.68
C LYS A 26 -12.21 -2.29 -15.80
N ASN A 27 -11.86 -2.03 -14.52
CA ASN A 27 -12.75 -1.34 -13.59
C ASN A 27 -12.94 0.14 -13.92
N LYS A 28 -11.90 0.82 -14.42
CA LYS A 28 -11.98 2.19 -14.90
C LYS A 28 -12.81 2.28 -16.18
N HIS A 29 -12.58 1.40 -17.16
CA HIS A 29 -13.38 1.34 -18.38
C HIS A 29 -14.87 1.10 -18.09
N ARG A 30 -15.20 0.19 -17.19
CA ARG A 30 -16.59 -0.03 -16.74
C ARG A 30 -17.24 1.25 -16.18
N ARG A 31 -16.43 2.13 -15.58
CA ARG A 31 -16.87 3.43 -15.05
C ARG A 31 -16.75 4.57 -16.06
N ARG A 32 -16.41 4.28 -17.32
CA ARG A 32 -16.19 5.26 -18.40
C ARG A 32 -15.07 6.27 -18.11
N LEU A 33 -14.06 5.88 -17.32
CA LEU A 33 -12.87 6.67 -17.00
C LEU A 33 -11.68 6.38 -17.91
N GLU A 34 -11.74 5.32 -18.70
CA GLU A 34 -10.72 4.88 -19.66
C GLU A 34 -11.42 4.40 -20.93
N GLU A 35 -10.82 4.62 -22.08
CA GLU A 35 -11.37 4.22 -23.39
C GLU A 35 -11.29 2.71 -23.65
N ASP A 36 -10.25 2.09 -23.14
CA ASP A 36 -10.02 0.65 -23.28
C ASP A 36 -9.72 -0.01 -21.92
N ASN A 37 -9.69 -1.34 -21.92
CA ASN A 37 -9.47 -2.16 -20.73
C ASN A 37 -8.21 -3.03 -20.78
N PHE A 38 -7.34 -2.82 -21.79
CA PHE A 38 -6.12 -3.60 -21.95
C PHE A 38 -5.01 -3.16 -21.00
N CYS A 39 -4.13 -4.11 -20.65
CA CYS A 39 -3.00 -3.84 -19.77
C CYS A 39 -1.97 -2.93 -20.45
N ASN A 40 -1.64 -1.79 -19.84
CA ASN A 40 -0.66 -0.84 -20.37
C ASN A 40 0.76 -1.41 -20.45
N PHE A 41 1.08 -2.45 -19.68
CA PHE A 41 2.41 -3.04 -19.67
C PHE A 41 2.58 -4.08 -20.79
N CYS A 42 1.67 -5.05 -20.89
CA CYS A 42 1.84 -6.16 -21.82
C CYS A 42 1.00 -6.03 -23.11
N GLY A 43 -0.02 -5.19 -23.12
CA GLY A 43 -0.93 -5.04 -24.26
C GLY A 43 -1.80 -6.27 -24.56
N ASN A 44 -1.51 -7.41 -23.96
CA ASN A 44 -2.00 -8.73 -24.39
C ASN A 44 -3.21 -9.25 -23.58
N GLY A 45 -3.97 -8.40 -22.94
CA GLY A 45 -5.14 -8.88 -22.22
C GLY A 45 -5.86 -7.80 -21.44
N ILE A 46 -7.09 -8.11 -21.09
CA ILE A 46 -7.91 -7.27 -20.21
C ILE A 46 -7.22 -7.18 -18.84
N GLU A 47 -6.96 -5.96 -18.40
CA GLU A 47 -6.38 -5.73 -17.08
C GLU A 47 -7.48 -5.73 -16.01
N ASP A 48 -7.80 -6.92 -15.50
CA ASP A 48 -8.53 -7.08 -14.24
C ASP A 48 -7.56 -7.26 -13.06
N SER A 49 -8.11 -7.45 -11.88
CA SER A 49 -7.34 -7.61 -10.64
C SER A 49 -6.45 -8.85 -10.67
N PHE A 50 -6.93 -9.95 -11.26
CA PHE A 50 -6.17 -11.20 -11.40
C PHE A 50 -5.01 -11.04 -12.38
N HIS A 51 -5.27 -10.44 -13.55
CA HIS A 51 -4.21 -10.15 -14.51
C HIS A 51 -3.11 -9.29 -13.89
N ALA A 52 -3.49 -8.21 -13.22
CA ALA A 52 -2.53 -7.23 -12.68
C ALA A 52 -1.53 -7.82 -11.68
N VAL A 53 -1.94 -8.82 -10.88
CA VAL A 53 -1.08 -9.37 -9.81
C VAL A 53 -0.58 -10.80 -10.08
N ILE A 54 -1.13 -11.50 -11.08
CA ILE A 54 -0.77 -12.89 -11.38
C ILE A 54 -0.37 -13.11 -12.84
N LEU A 55 -1.22 -12.73 -13.82
CA LEU A 55 -1.01 -13.09 -15.23
C LEU A 55 -0.04 -12.17 -15.95
N CYS A 56 0.00 -10.88 -15.59
CA CYS A 56 0.88 -9.94 -16.25
C CYS A 56 2.34 -10.42 -16.22
N PRO A 57 3.08 -10.38 -17.34
CA PRO A 57 4.48 -10.80 -17.39
C PRO A 57 5.34 -10.21 -16.30
N GLN A 58 5.12 -8.94 -15.93
CA GLN A 58 5.82 -8.26 -14.83
C GLN A 58 5.53 -8.91 -13.48
N ALA A 59 4.26 -9.19 -13.18
CA ALA A 59 3.86 -9.85 -11.93
C ALA A 59 4.38 -11.30 -11.87
N ARG A 60 4.36 -12.00 -13.01
CA ARG A 60 4.90 -13.35 -13.13
C ARG A 60 6.41 -13.38 -12.91
N ALA A 61 7.16 -12.48 -13.54
CA ALA A 61 8.60 -12.38 -13.37
C ALA A 61 8.98 -12.07 -11.92
N LEU A 62 8.26 -11.16 -11.25
CA LEU A 62 8.48 -10.88 -9.82
C LEU A 62 8.21 -12.12 -8.97
N ARG A 63 7.12 -12.84 -9.21
CA ARG A 63 6.78 -14.06 -8.47
C ARG A 63 7.84 -15.15 -8.66
N GLN A 64 8.33 -15.35 -9.88
CA GLN A 64 9.39 -16.30 -10.17
C GLN A 64 10.69 -15.94 -9.45
N ALA A 65 11.11 -14.68 -9.52
CA ALA A 65 12.31 -14.23 -8.82
C ALA A 65 12.18 -14.38 -7.29
N MET A 66 11.02 -14.13 -6.73
CA MET A 66 10.81 -14.28 -5.27
C MET A 66 10.80 -15.74 -4.79
N ARG A 67 10.58 -16.73 -5.69
CA ARG A 67 10.66 -18.16 -5.33
C ARG A 67 12.06 -18.61 -4.89
N GLU A 68 13.09 -17.91 -5.32
CA GLU A 68 14.47 -18.17 -4.87
C GLU A 68 14.70 -17.78 -3.40
N HIS A 69 13.83 -16.92 -2.86
CA HIS A 69 13.98 -16.35 -1.52
C HIS A 69 12.84 -16.74 -0.57
N TRP A 70 11.65 -17.00 -1.10
CA TRP A 70 10.45 -17.26 -0.31
C TRP A 70 9.83 -18.62 -0.64
N ALA A 71 9.39 -19.34 0.36
CA ALA A 71 8.60 -20.58 0.20
C ALA A 71 7.17 -20.25 -0.28
N LEU A 72 7.04 -19.80 -1.54
CA LEU A 72 5.76 -19.49 -2.14
C LEU A 72 5.00 -20.77 -2.51
N PRO A 73 3.66 -20.72 -2.56
CA PRO A 73 2.83 -21.84 -3.04
C PRO A 73 3.19 -22.26 -4.46
N ASP A 74 2.91 -23.52 -4.82
CA ASP A 74 3.09 -24.02 -6.20
C ASP A 74 2.33 -23.16 -7.22
N GLU A 75 2.85 -23.07 -8.45
CA GLU A 75 2.21 -22.31 -9.54
C GLU A 75 0.78 -22.77 -9.83
N LYS A 76 0.45 -24.05 -9.61
CA LYS A 76 -0.89 -24.59 -9.79
C LYS A 76 -1.97 -23.89 -8.95
N PHE A 77 -1.59 -23.27 -7.82
CA PHE A 77 -2.53 -22.53 -6.97
C PHE A 77 -2.83 -21.12 -7.48
N PHE A 78 -1.99 -20.57 -8.38
CA PHE A 78 -2.19 -19.24 -8.97
C PHE A 78 -3.07 -19.29 -10.20
N THR A 79 -4.19 -20.00 -10.13
CA THR A 79 -5.18 -20.13 -11.20
C THR A 79 -6.45 -19.37 -10.88
N TYR A 80 -7.12 -18.87 -11.93
CA TYR A 80 -8.38 -18.18 -11.75
C TYR A 80 -9.51 -19.18 -11.53
N SER A 81 -10.15 -19.09 -10.37
CA SER A 81 -11.25 -19.97 -9.94
C SER A 81 -12.59 -19.23 -9.77
N GLY A 82 -12.71 -18.05 -10.39
CA GLY A 82 -13.90 -17.18 -10.23
C GLY A 82 -13.65 -15.98 -9.32
N GLY A 83 -14.70 -15.31 -8.88
CA GLY A 83 -14.61 -14.10 -8.07
C GLY A 83 -13.86 -14.27 -6.74
N ASP A 84 -13.95 -15.47 -6.17
CA ASP A 84 -13.34 -15.80 -4.87
C ASP A 84 -11.91 -16.38 -4.97
N TRP A 85 -11.27 -16.29 -6.14
CA TRP A 85 -9.95 -16.88 -6.40
C TRP A 85 -8.90 -16.58 -5.32
N LEU A 86 -8.88 -15.33 -4.82
CA LEU A 86 -7.92 -14.93 -3.78
C LEU A 86 -8.21 -15.61 -2.45
N LEU A 87 -9.47 -15.71 -2.05
CA LEU A 87 -9.87 -16.36 -0.81
C LEU A 87 -9.53 -17.85 -0.86
N LEU A 88 -9.80 -18.51 -1.97
CA LEU A 88 -9.48 -19.91 -2.20
C LEU A 88 -7.98 -20.15 -2.18
N LEU A 89 -7.19 -19.31 -2.87
CA LEU A 89 -5.73 -19.37 -2.81
C LEU A 89 -5.23 -19.26 -1.36
N LEU A 90 -5.68 -18.24 -0.63
CA LEU A 90 -5.24 -18.02 0.75
C LEU A 90 -5.73 -19.09 1.74
N GLN A 91 -6.79 -19.81 1.41
CA GLN A 91 -7.28 -20.91 2.23
C GLN A 91 -6.39 -22.17 2.14
N HIS A 92 -5.79 -22.42 0.97
CA HIS A 92 -4.96 -23.60 0.69
C HIS A 92 -3.51 -23.47 1.14
N VAL A 93 -3.10 -22.33 1.68
CA VAL A 93 -1.70 -22.05 2.05
C VAL A 93 -1.54 -21.79 3.56
N SER A 94 -0.34 -22.01 4.09
CA SER A 94 -0.02 -21.75 5.49
C SER A 94 -0.19 -20.26 5.86
N SER A 95 -0.28 -19.95 7.16
CA SER A 95 -0.40 -18.57 7.63
C SER A 95 0.78 -17.69 7.18
N GLU A 96 1.99 -18.25 7.20
CA GLU A 96 3.21 -17.55 6.74
C GLU A 96 3.17 -17.29 5.24
N GLN A 97 2.83 -18.29 4.45
CA GLN A 97 2.66 -18.14 3.01
C GLN A 97 1.57 -17.12 2.63
N ARG A 98 0.49 -17.03 3.43
CA ARG A 98 -0.56 -16.00 3.22
C ARG A 98 0.00 -14.60 3.27
N ASP A 99 0.86 -14.33 4.23
CA ASP A 99 1.45 -13.00 4.41
C ASP A 99 2.44 -12.68 3.29
N LEU A 100 3.28 -13.65 2.89
CA LEU A 100 4.20 -13.51 1.76
C LEU A 100 3.48 -13.27 0.43
N VAL A 101 2.43 -14.06 0.15
CA VAL A 101 1.61 -13.90 -1.07
C VAL A 101 0.95 -12.52 -1.13
N ARG A 102 0.40 -12.02 -0.01
CA ARG A 102 -0.21 -10.70 0.04
C ARG A 102 0.81 -9.58 -0.17
N LEU A 103 2.00 -9.70 0.42
CA LEU A 103 3.11 -8.76 0.21
C LEU A 103 3.55 -8.74 -1.26
N LEU A 104 3.67 -9.93 -1.86
CA LEU A 104 4.02 -10.10 -3.27
C LEU A 104 3.00 -9.40 -4.19
N PHE A 105 1.71 -9.66 -4.00
CA PHE A 105 0.65 -9.05 -4.80
C PHE A 105 0.57 -7.54 -4.60
N TRP A 106 0.75 -7.07 -3.37
CA TRP A 106 0.82 -5.65 -3.09
C TRP A 106 1.99 -4.98 -3.80
N ARG A 107 3.16 -5.64 -3.86
CA ARG A 107 4.30 -5.11 -4.61
C ARG A 107 4.07 -5.14 -6.12
N ALA A 108 3.52 -6.22 -6.67
CA ALA A 108 3.16 -6.31 -8.08
C ALA A 108 2.20 -5.16 -8.48
N TRP A 109 1.18 -4.90 -7.67
CA TRP A 109 0.27 -3.77 -7.84
C TRP A 109 0.97 -2.40 -7.75
N SER A 110 1.92 -2.25 -6.83
CA SER A 110 2.71 -1.01 -6.70
C SER A 110 3.56 -0.76 -7.95
N VAL A 111 4.21 -1.80 -8.48
CA VAL A 111 5.00 -1.70 -9.73
C VAL A 111 4.10 -1.35 -10.91
N ARG A 112 2.94 -2.00 -11.02
CA ARG A 112 1.94 -1.64 -12.04
C ARG A 112 1.55 -0.17 -11.96
N ASN A 113 1.31 0.37 -10.76
CA ASN A 113 0.98 1.77 -10.58
C ASN A 113 2.15 2.69 -10.94
N ASN A 114 3.39 2.31 -10.62
CA ASN A 114 4.57 3.05 -11.04
C ASN A 114 4.67 3.15 -12.57
N ILE A 115 4.34 2.08 -13.29
CA ILE A 115 4.29 2.08 -14.76
C ILE A 115 3.22 3.03 -15.28
N VAL A 116 2.01 2.93 -14.76
CA VAL A 116 0.86 3.75 -15.21
C VAL A 116 1.06 5.24 -14.95
N HIS A 117 1.71 5.58 -13.84
CA HIS A 117 1.92 6.97 -13.40
C HIS A 117 3.33 7.50 -13.68
N ASN A 118 4.17 6.74 -14.39
CA ASN A 118 5.59 7.05 -14.62
C ASN A 118 6.31 7.47 -13.32
N SER A 119 6.08 6.73 -12.23
CA SER A 119 6.59 7.05 -10.90
C SER A 119 7.28 5.84 -10.27
N GLY A 120 8.48 6.06 -9.73
CA GLY A 120 9.19 5.05 -8.95
C GLY A 120 9.78 3.87 -9.76
N PRO A 121 10.42 2.92 -9.07
CA PRO A 121 11.12 1.80 -9.69
C PRO A 121 10.14 0.73 -10.22
N ILE A 122 10.41 0.26 -11.45
CA ILE A 122 9.65 -0.79 -12.13
C ILE A 122 10.43 -2.11 -12.29
N SER A 123 11.72 -2.12 -11.93
CA SER A 123 12.58 -3.29 -12.07
C SER A 123 12.17 -4.42 -11.13
N VAL A 124 12.23 -5.67 -11.65
CA VAL A 124 12.03 -6.88 -10.86
C VAL A 124 13.09 -6.98 -9.75
N VAL A 125 14.36 -6.73 -10.08
CA VAL A 125 15.48 -6.78 -9.11
C VAL A 125 15.25 -5.80 -7.96
N SER A 126 14.91 -4.54 -8.26
CA SER A 126 14.59 -3.54 -7.22
C SER A 126 13.40 -3.97 -6.36
N SER A 127 12.45 -4.68 -6.94
CA SER A 127 11.27 -5.17 -6.21
C SER A 127 11.59 -6.35 -5.30
N VAL A 128 12.50 -7.23 -5.71
CA VAL A 128 13.03 -8.32 -4.88
C VAL A 128 13.76 -7.73 -3.66
N HIS A 129 14.73 -6.85 -3.88
CA HIS A 129 15.45 -6.18 -2.78
C HIS A 129 14.49 -5.44 -1.83
N PHE A 130 13.53 -4.73 -2.38
CA PHE A 130 12.51 -4.05 -1.56
C PHE A 130 11.73 -5.03 -0.69
N LEU A 131 11.24 -6.14 -1.24
CA LEU A 131 10.44 -7.11 -0.50
C LEU A 131 11.24 -7.80 0.61
N LEU A 132 12.51 -8.16 0.34
CA LEU A 132 13.39 -8.78 1.33
C LEU A 132 13.70 -7.82 2.49
N SER A 133 14.08 -6.58 2.19
CA SER A 133 14.32 -5.56 3.20
C SER A 133 13.06 -5.23 4.00
N TYR A 134 11.91 -5.18 3.34
CA TYR A 134 10.64 -4.89 3.98
C TYR A 134 10.21 -6.02 4.92
N GLN A 135 10.38 -7.27 4.51
CA GLN A 135 10.13 -8.43 5.38
C GLN A 135 11.04 -8.41 6.62
N ALA A 136 12.34 -8.16 6.45
CA ALA A 136 13.27 -8.05 7.56
C ALA A 136 12.83 -6.98 8.56
N THR A 137 12.45 -5.79 8.08
CA THR A 137 11.94 -4.71 8.94
C THR A 137 10.66 -5.13 9.69
N LEU A 138 9.75 -5.88 9.05
CA LEU A 138 8.54 -6.36 9.73
C LEU A 138 8.85 -7.35 10.85
N VAL A 139 9.82 -8.23 10.65
CA VAL A 139 10.30 -9.19 11.68
C VAL A 139 10.92 -8.44 12.86
N ASP A 140 11.78 -7.46 12.59
CA ASP A 140 12.43 -6.65 13.63
C ASP A 140 11.40 -5.90 14.49
N VAL A 141 10.40 -5.28 13.86
CA VAL A 141 9.33 -4.57 14.58
C VAL A 141 8.51 -5.53 15.44
N GLN A 142 8.26 -6.75 14.98
CA GLN A 142 7.53 -7.75 15.75
C GLN A 142 8.32 -8.23 16.97
N GLN A 143 9.63 -8.48 16.81
CA GLN A 143 10.50 -8.90 17.91
C GLN A 143 10.62 -7.82 18.99
N ASN A 144 10.74 -6.55 18.58
CA ASN A 144 10.84 -5.43 19.51
C ASN A 144 9.52 -5.18 20.28
N ASN A 145 8.36 -5.41 19.65
CA ASN A 145 7.06 -5.28 20.33
C ASN A 145 6.81 -6.39 21.38
N VAL A 146 7.48 -7.54 21.30
CA VAL A 146 7.39 -8.60 22.32
C VAL A 146 8.18 -8.23 23.59
N HIS A 147 9.24 -7.41 23.47
CA HIS A 147 10.03 -6.94 24.61
C HIS A 147 9.41 -5.75 25.37
N ASP A 148 8.49 -5.01 24.78
CA ASP A 148 7.95 -3.76 25.34
C ASP A 148 6.60 -3.92 26.09
N THR A 149 6.20 -5.15 26.45
CA THR A 149 5.01 -5.38 27.27
C THR A 149 5.22 -5.12 28.78
N LYS A 150 6.35 -4.52 29.17
CA LYS A 150 6.64 -4.05 30.54
C LYS A 150 7.16 -2.60 30.53
N GLY A 151 6.38 -1.65 30.10
CA GLY A 151 6.83 -0.26 30.18
C GLY A 151 5.73 0.75 29.91
N LYS A 152 5.35 1.44 30.95
CA LYS A 152 4.44 2.58 31.08
C LYS A 152 4.34 3.47 29.84
N ARG A 153 3.07 3.83 29.48
CA ARG A 153 2.76 5.00 28.65
C ARG A 153 3.59 6.21 29.08
N PRO A 154 4.26 6.92 28.19
CA PRO A 154 4.80 8.24 28.53
C PRO A 154 3.63 9.22 28.65
N THR A 155 3.36 9.65 29.85
CA THR A 155 2.58 10.86 30.14
C THR A 155 3.38 12.05 29.62
N CYS A 156 2.76 12.89 28.82
CA CYS A 156 3.28 14.18 28.42
C CYS A 156 3.29 15.09 29.63
N GLU A 157 4.44 15.25 30.27
CA GLU A 157 4.66 16.33 31.23
C GLU A 157 5.44 17.45 30.53
N THR A 158 4.78 18.58 30.40
CA THR A 158 5.40 19.87 30.07
C THR A 158 6.34 20.28 31.18
N SER A 159 7.63 20.39 30.90
CA SER A 159 8.56 21.15 31.74
C SER A 159 9.59 21.84 30.85
N GLU A 160 9.52 23.15 30.86
CA GLU A 160 10.56 24.05 30.38
C GLU A 160 11.82 23.84 31.25
N ASN A 161 12.97 23.60 30.61
CA ASN A 161 14.20 24.34 30.93
C ASN A 161 15.37 23.93 29.99
N SER A 162 15.99 24.99 29.55
CA SER A 162 17.22 25.09 28.78
C SER A 162 18.41 24.29 29.34
N THR A 163 19.18 23.59 28.45
CA THR A 163 20.64 23.73 28.39
C THR A 163 21.22 22.95 27.16
N GLN A 164 22.16 23.58 26.51
CA GLN A 164 22.91 23.20 25.33
C GLN A 164 23.59 21.81 25.44
N ARG A 165 23.55 20.99 24.37
CA ARG A 165 24.72 20.26 23.90
C ARG A 165 24.56 19.56 22.54
N SER A 166 25.53 19.87 21.68
CA SER A 166 26.15 19.03 20.63
C SER A 166 25.31 18.45 19.49
N LYS A 167 25.55 19.01 18.32
CA LYS A 167 25.16 18.55 16.97
C LYS A 167 25.72 17.17 16.65
N THR A 168 24.84 16.20 16.39
CA THR A 168 25.14 15.08 15.53
C THR A 168 24.20 15.18 14.32
N VAL A 169 24.77 15.28 13.14
CA VAL A 169 24.07 15.48 11.88
C VAL A 169 23.38 14.17 11.49
N MET A 170 22.08 14.04 11.76
CA MET A 170 21.22 13.05 11.12
C MET A 170 20.40 13.74 10.03
N GLY A 171 20.39 13.11 8.85
CA GLY A 171 19.82 13.64 7.63
C GLY A 171 18.42 14.22 7.82
N LYS A 172 18.24 15.45 7.37
CA LYS A 172 16.96 16.17 7.34
C LYS A 172 16.00 15.39 6.45
N SER A 173 14.99 14.72 7.05
CA SER A 173 13.76 14.41 6.33
C SER A 173 13.22 15.73 5.79
N LYS A 174 13.04 15.83 4.46
CA LYS A 174 12.34 16.96 3.85
C LYS A 174 10.93 16.99 4.46
N LEU A 175 10.67 17.90 5.38
CA LEU A 175 9.33 18.27 5.77
C LEU A 175 8.61 18.68 4.48
N HIS A 176 7.65 17.89 4.04
CA HIS A 176 6.77 18.23 2.93
C HIS A 176 5.91 19.42 3.37
N THR A 177 6.40 20.62 3.11
CA THR A 177 5.62 21.84 3.30
C THR A 177 4.44 21.82 2.32
N TRP A 178 3.25 22.12 2.81
CA TRP A 178 2.08 22.28 1.97
C TRP A 178 2.32 23.38 0.93
N LEU A 179 2.06 23.05 -0.34
CA LEU A 179 2.18 24.01 -1.45
C LEU A 179 0.79 24.37 -1.98
N PRO A 180 0.49 25.64 -2.21
CA PRO A 180 -0.77 26.07 -2.80
C PRO A 180 -0.92 25.55 -4.25
N PRO A 181 -2.15 25.38 -4.74
CA PRO A 181 -2.40 25.01 -6.11
C PRO A 181 -2.06 26.16 -7.07
N ARG A 182 -2.03 25.88 -8.37
CA ARG A 182 -1.84 26.90 -9.41
C ARG A 182 -3.04 27.84 -9.47
N MET A 183 -2.82 29.06 -9.99
CA MET A 183 -3.90 30.03 -10.22
C MET A 183 -5.05 29.39 -11.02
N GLY A 184 -6.28 29.63 -10.58
CA GLY A 184 -7.49 29.02 -11.16
C GLY A 184 -7.82 27.61 -10.66
N TRP A 185 -7.01 27.04 -9.76
CA TRP A 185 -7.24 25.72 -9.16
C TRP A 185 -7.48 25.82 -7.65
N ALA A 186 -8.30 24.92 -7.13
CA ALA A 186 -8.46 24.72 -5.69
C ALA A 186 -7.86 23.38 -5.28
N LYS A 187 -7.18 23.33 -4.13
CA LYS A 187 -6.67 22.11 -3.52
C LYS A 187 -7.59 21.69 -2.40
N ILE A 188 -8.16 20.49 -2.52
CA ILE A 188 -9.06 19.92 -1.53
C ILE A 188 -8.24 18.92 -0.68
N ASN A 189 -8.25 19.15 0.63
CA ASN A 189 -7.75 18.20 1.61
C ASN A 189 -8.94 17.57 2.31
N VAL A 190 -8.92 16.25 2.43
CA VAL A 190 -9.96 15.48 3.13
C VAL A 190 -9.26 14.66 4.20
N ASP A 191 -9.76 14.73 5.41
CA ASP A 191 -9.31 13.92 6.54
C ASP A 191 -10.49 13.21 7.17
N GLY A 192 -10.29 12.01 7.67
CA GLY A 192 -11.33 11.21 8.31
C GLY A 192 -10.86 10.72 9.68
N ALA A 193 -11.68 10.89 10.69
CA ALA A 193 -11.47 10.36 12.02
C ALA A 193 -12.54 9.30 12.34
N PHE A 194 -12.13 8.25 13.04
CA PHE A 194 -13.02 7.22 13.55
C PHE A 194 -12.66 6.89 15.00
N VAL A 195 -13.66 6.89 15.87
CA VAL A 195 -13.51 6.53 17.28
C VAL A 195 -14.04 5.12 17.47
N GLU A 196 -13.15 4.15 17.63
CA GLU A 196 -13.49 2.72 17.71
C GLU A 196 -14.41 2.40 18.90
N GLN A 197 -14.26 3.13 20.02
CA GLN A 197 -15.01 2.89 21.24
C GLN A 197 -16.49 3.33 21.15
N THR A 198 -16.77 4.38 20.38
CA THR A 198 -18.13 4.94 20.23
C THR A 198 -18.77 4.60 18.89
N GLY A 199 -17.97 4.13 17.93
CA GLY A 199 -18.42 3.90 16.54
C GLY A 199 -18.65 5.21 15.76
N GLU A 200 -18.30 6.36 16.31
CA GLU A 200 -18.47 7.64 15.66
C GLU A 200 -17.41 7.84 14.57
N ALA A 201 -17.84 8.36 13.42
CA ALA A 201 -16.97 8.74 12.32
C ALA A 201 -17.17 10.21 11.95
N GLY A 202 -16.09 10.92 11.70
CA GLY A 202 -16.09 12.29 11.22
C GLY A 202 -15.25 12.43 9.96
N VAL A 203 -15.67 13.30 9.04
CA VAL A 203 -14.93 13.69 7.85
C VAL A 203 -14.75 15.19 7.86
N GLY A 204 -13.49 15.66 7.76
CA GLY A 204 -13.16 17.07 7.56
C GLY A 204 -12.80 17.33 6.09
N ILE A 205 -13.38 18.35 5.49
CA ILE A 205 -13.06 18.79 4.12
C ILE A 205 -12.61 20.23 4.15
N LEU A 206 -11.47 20.52 3.52
CA LEU A 206 -10.91 21.87 3.44
C LEU A 206 -10.42 22.14 2.01
N ALA A 207 -11.03 23.09 1.34
CA ALA A 207 -10.59 23.58 0.04
C ALA A 207 -9.87 24.93 0.16
N ARG A 208 -8.69 25.05 -0.47
CA ARG A 208 -7.89 26.27 -0.51
C ARG A 208 -7.55 26.64 -1.94
N ASP A 209 -7.57 27.93 -2.21
CA ASP A 209 -7.18 28.50 -3.51
C ASP A 209 -5.65 28.65 -3.68
N HIS A 210 -5.23 29.26 -4.78
CA HIS A 210 -3.83 29.49 -5.11
C HIS A 210 -3.10 30.44 -4.14
N SER A 211 -3.83 31.27 -3.39
CA SER A 211 -3.26 32.13 -2.34
C SER A 211 -3.14 31.43 -0.98
N GLY A 212 -3.66 30.20 -0.88
CA GLY A 212 -3.78 29.45 0.38
C GLY A 212 -5.02 29.79 1.19
N SER A 213 -5.87 30.70 0.69
CA SER A 213 -7.11 31.11 1.35
C SER A 213 -8.15 29.98 1.29
N VAL A 214 -8.89 29.81 2.39
CA VAL A 214 -9.96 28.81 2.49
C VAL A 214 -11.16 29.30 1.72
N CYS A 215 -11.55 28.55 0.68
CA CYS A 215 -12.77 28.82 -0.10
C CYS A 215 -13.93 27.92 0.31
N PHE A 216 -13.67 26.81 0.99
CA PHE A 216 -14.71 25.90 1.49
C PHE A 216 -14.18 25.08 2.68
N SER A 217 -15.03 24.85 3.69
CA SER A 217 -14.77 23.90 4.78
C SER A 217 -16.08 23.23 5.23
N ALA A 218 -16.02 21.93 5.55
CA ALA A 218 -17.13 21.15 6.10
C ALA A 218 -16.59 20.07 7.04
#